data_d2e420a9f748625a76ee30e36622ad84
#
_entry.id   d2e420a9f748625a76ee30e36622ad84
#
_cell.length_a   1.000
_cell.length_b   1.000
_cell.length_c   1.000
_cell.angle_alpha   90.00
_cell.angle_beta   90.00
_cell.angle_gamma   90.00
#
_symmetry.space_group_name_H-M   'P 1'
#
loop_
_entity.id
_entity.type
_entity.pdbx_description
1 polymer ?
#
loop_
_entity_poly.entity_id
_entity_poly.type
_entity_poly.pdbx_seq_one_letter_code
_entity_poly.pdbx_strand_id
1 'polypeptide(L)'
;INGNGNAIEYRYNSLGKVRERTDQLGYKETFQYDEEGNLARHTDRDGRQVQRIYNVFGDPVYEKATDAGGENPCISTWRYDSLGRLVHAVCDGHAYEYAYDSLGNLKEKRSNGKLLVSYTYDSTGNITEIKDPAGISPRYEYDLLGRMTCINSRQGI
;
A
#
# COMPACT_ATOMS: atom_id res chain seq x y z
N ILE A 1 -14.82 -28.89 -8.38
CA ILE A 1 -14.92 -29.34 -9.78
C ILE A 1 -15.97 -28.48 -10.42
N ASN A 2 -15.64 -27.77 -11.50
CA ASN A 2 -16.63 -27.03 -12.27
C ASN A 2 -17.41 -27.99 -13.20
N GLY A 3 -18.49 -27.53 -13.85
CA GLY A 3 -19.35 -28.34 -14.72
C GLY A 3 -18.63 -29.01 -15.91
N ASN A 4 -17.36 -28.65 -16.19
CA ASN A 4 -16.53 -29.24 -17.25
C ASN A 4 -15.51 -30.27 -16.71
N GLY A 5 -15.61 -30.70 -15.45
CA GLY A 5 -14.72 -31.69 -14.83
C GLY A 5 -13.36 -31.12 -14.40
N ASN A 6 -13.13 -29.82 -14.55
CA ASN A 6 -11.87 -29.19 -14.16
C ASN A 6 -11.80 -29.03 -12.65
N ALA A 7 -10.72 -29.47 -12.03
CA ALA A 7 -10.47 -29.37 -10.59
C ALA A 7 -9.33 -28.39 -10.30
N ILE A 8 -9.47 -27.62 -9.23
CA ILE A 8 -8.37 -26.90 -8.59
C ILE A 8 -8.09 -27.64 -7.28
N GLU A 9 -6.85 -28.04 -7.06
CA GLU A 9 -6.42 -28.73 -5.86
C GLU A 9 -5.77 -27.73 -4.89
N TYR A 10 -6.08 -27.87 -3.62
CA TYR A 10 -5.48 -27.11 -2.54
C TYR A 10 -4.82 -28.04 -1.53
N ARG A 11 -3.64 -27.67 -1.08
CA ARG A 11 -2.97 -28.29 0.07
C ARG A 11 -2.80 -27.28 1.16
N TYR A 12 -2.95 -27.71 2.39
CA TYR A 12 -2.93 -26.84 3.56
C TYR A 12 -1.73 -27.18 4.46
N ASN A 13 -1.29 -26.21 5.25
CA ASN A 13 -0.33 -26.43 6.33
C ASN A 13 -1.06 -26.90 7.60
N SER A 14 -0.31 -27.16 8.68
CA SER A 14 -0.85 -27.58 9.97
C SER A 14 -1.79 -26.58 10.64
N LEU A 15 -1.75 -25.29 10.21
CA LEU A 15 -2.60 -24.22 10.71
C LEU A 15 -3.84 -24.02 9.81
N GLY A 16 -4.10 -24.89 8.84
CA GLY A 16 -5.24 -24.76 7.93
C GLY A 16 -5.10 -23.69 6.85
N LYS A 17 -3.92 -23.10 6.67
CA LYS A 17 -3.65 -22.13 5.61
C LYS A 17 -3.22 -22.83 4.33
N VAL A 18 -3.66 -22.33 3.17
CA VAL A 18 -3.26 -22.85 1.87
C VAL A 18 -1.75 -22.72 1.71
N ARG A 19 -1.04 -23.84 1.52
CA ARG A 19 0.40 -23.87 1.23
C ARG A 19 0.71 -24.11 -0.25
N GLU A 20 -0.20 -24.74 -0.98
CA GLU A 20 -0.07 -25.05 -2.41
C GLU A 20 -1.45 -25.03 -3.05
N ARG A 21 -1.53 -24.43 -4.23
CA ARG A 21 -2.68 -24.51 -5.13
C ARG A 21 -2.19 -25.04 -6.47
N THR A 22 -2.89 -26.04 -7.02
CA THR A 22 -2.62 -26.59 -8.35
C THR A 22 -3.83 -26.34 -9.23
N ASP A 23 -3.64 -25.71 -10.37
CA ASP A 23 -4.72 -25.50 -11.33
C ASP A 23 -4.97 -26.73 -12.20
N GLN A 24 -6.00 -26.66 -13.02
CA GLN A 24 -6.42 -27.73 -13.92
C GLN A 24 -5.39 -28.12 -15.00
N LEU A 25 -4.38 -27.27 -15.25
CA LEU A 25 -3.29 -27.50 -16.18
C LEU A 25 -2.04 -28.03 -15.49
N GLY A 26 -2.09 -28.24 -14.15
CA GLY A 26 -0.99 -28.72 -13.34
C GLY A 26 -0.02 -27.61 -12.88
N TYR A 27 -0.27 -26.35 -13.18
CA TYR A 27 0.54 -25.24 -12.68
C TYR A 27 0.32 -25.06 -11.19
N LYS A 28 1.42 -24.80 -10.47
CA LYS A 28 1.43 -24.68 -9.02
C LYS A 28 1.74 -23.28 -8.56
N GLU A 29 1.02 -22.87 -7.53
CA GLU A 29 1.35 -21.71 -6.70
C GLU A 29 1.68 -22.19 -5.29
N THR A 30 2.65 -21.58 -4.63
CA THR A 30 3.05 -21.95 -3.27
C THR A 30 3.02 -20.74 -2.35
N PHE A 31 2.65 -21.00 -1.09
CA PHE A 31 2.47 -20.00 -0.06
C PHE A 31 3.21 -20.44 1.21
N GLN A 32 4.02 -19.55 1.77
CA GLN A 32 4.69 -19.76 3.05
C GLN A 32 4.33 -18.62 3.99
N TYR A 33 4.17 -18.95 5.25
CA TYR A 33 3.73 -18.01 6.27
C TYR A 33 4.79 -17.91 7.36
N ASP A 34 4.89 -16.74 8.01
CA ASP A 34 5.69 -16.55 9.20
C ASP A 34 5.01 -17.20 10.44
N GLU A 35 5.63 -17.05 11.61
CA GLU A 35 5.14 -17.65 12.86
C GLU A 35 3.81 -17.00 13.30
N GLU A 36 3.59 -15.73 12.99
CA GLU A 36 2.36 -14.98 13.25
C GLU A 36 1.26 -15.29 12.22
N GLY A 37 1.63 -15.99 11.14
CA GLY A 37 0.72 -16.42 10.10
C GLY A 37 0.52 -15.42 8.97
N ASN A 38 1.36 -14.40 8.83
CA ASN A 38 1.36 -13.52 7.67
C ASN A 38 2.01 -14.20 6.48
N LEU A 39 1.61 -13.85 5.26
CA LEU A 39 2.14 -14.44 4.03
C LEU A 39 3.57 -13.94 3.75
N ALA A 40 4.57 -14.71 4.20
CA ALA A 40 5.98 -14.35 4.11
C ALA A 40 6.58 -14.62 2.72
N ARG A 41 6.09 -15.63 1.98
CA ARG A 41 6.51 -15.90 0.60
C ARG A 41 5.37 -16.45 -0.24
N HIS A 42 5.28 -15.95 -1.45
CA HIS A 42 4.41 -16.47 -2.50
C HIS A 42 5.23 -16.72 -3.76
N THR A 43 5.06 -17.91 -4.37
CA THR A 43 5.55 -18.18 -5.72
C THR A 43 4.34 -18.44 -6.60
N ASP A 44 4.18 -17.66 -7.65
CA ASP A 44 3.08 -17.82 -8.59
C ASP A 44 3.33 -18.98 -9.58
N ARG A 45 2.34 -19.29 -10.38
CA ARG A 45 2.40 -20.36 -11.38
C ARG A 45 3.46 -20.15 -12.46
N ASP A 46 3.90 -18.93 -12.71
CA ASP A 46 4.91 -18.56 -13.68
C ASP A 46 6.32 -18.55 -13.05
N GLY A 47 6.44 -18.87 -11.76
CA GLY A 47 7.69 -18.93 -10.99
C GLY A 47 8.16 -17.60 -10.42
N ARG A 48 7.39 -16.52 -10.56
CA ARG A 48 7.69 -15.23 -9.93
C ARG A 48 7.53 -15.36 -8.41
N GLN A 49 8.40 -14.71 -7.67
CA GLN A 49 8.41 -14.78 -6.21
C GLN A 49 8.21 -13.41 -5.58
N VAL A 50 7.43 -13.40 -4.51
CA VAL A 50 7.29 -12.25 -3.61
C VAL A 50 7.63 -12.72 -2.20
N GLN A 51 8.57 -12.02 -1.55
CA GLN A 51 8.92 -12.23 -0.15
C GLN A 51 8.56 -10.99 0.65
N ARG A 52 7.98 -11.17 1.85
CA ARG A 52 7.58 -10.09 2.75
C ARG A 52 8.10 -10.31 4.15
N ILE A 53 8.40 -9.22 4.82
CA ILE A 53 8.67 -9.16 6.26
C ILE A 53 7.66 -8.18 6.85
N TYR A 54 7.14 -8.52 8.01
CA TYR A 54 6.14 -7.76 8.73
C TYR A 54 6.68 -7.27 10.08
N ASN A 55 6.14 -6.18 10.59
CA ASN A 55 6.36 -5.75 11.96
C ASN A 55 5.46 -6.55 12.92
N VAL A 56 5.60 -6.28 14.21
CA VAL A 56 4.83 -6.95 15.27
C VAL A 56 3.31 -6.68 15.22
N PHE A 57 2.88 -5.71 14.43
CA PHE A 57 1.47 -5.36 14.22
C PHE A 57 0.87 -6.01 12.97
N GLY A 58 1.70 -6.72 12.17
CA GLY A 58 1.28 -7.34 10.92
C GLY A 58 1.36 -6.41 9.70
N ASP A 59 1.96 -5.21 9.83
CA ASP A 59 2.16 -4.33 8.69
C ASP A 59 3.43 -4.73 7.92
N PRO A 60 3.42 -4.75 6.58
CA PRO A 60 4.60 -5.06 5.79
C PRO A 60 5.65 -3.96 5.95
N VAL A 61 6.90 -4.32 6.26
CA VAL A 61 8.05 -3.41 6.35
C VAL A 61 9.06 -3.61 5.24
N TYR A 62 9.00 -4.76 4.57
CA TYR A 62 9.86 -5.11 3.45
C TYR A 62 9.13 -6.03 2.48
N GLU A 63 9.35 -5.79 1.19
CA GLU A 63 8.94 -6.70 0.12
C GLU A 63 10.06 -6.80 -0.91
N LYS A 64 10.32 -8.01 -1.38
CA LYS A 64 11.17 -8.30 -2.52
C LYS A 64 10.37 -9.12 -3.52
N ALA A 65 10.13 -8.57 -4.70
CA ALA A 65 9.56 -9.27 -5.85
C ALA A 65 10.67 -9.58 -6.85
N THR A 66 10.66 -10.79 -7.43
CA THR A 66 11.60 -11.23 -8.47
C THR A 66 10.84 -11.88 -9.61
N ASP A 67 11.44 -11.91 -10.80
CA ASP A 67 10.96 -12.73 -11.91
C ASP A 67 11.14 -14.24 -11.65
N ALA A 68 10.75 -15.07 -12.61
CA ALA A 68 10.83 -16.53 -12.53
C ALA A 68 12.26 -17.07 -12.38
N GLY A 69 13.27 -16.32 -12.84
CA GLY A 69 14.69 -16.65 -12.70
C GLY A 69 15.28 -16.24 -11.35
N GLY A 70 14.50 -15.51 -10.54
CA GLY A 70 15.01 -14.92 -9.29
C GLY A 70 15.85 -13.67 -9.52
N GLU A 71 15.87 -13.18 -10.75
CA GLU A 71 16.60 -11.99 -11.19
C GLU A 71 15.72 -10.74 -11.08
N ASN A 72 16.31 -9.57 -11.39
CA ASN A 72 15.61 -8.27 -11.43
C ASN A 72 14.76 -7.99 -10.18
N PRO A 73 15.35 -7.97 -8.97
CA PRO A 73 14.58 -7.75 -7.77
C PRO A 73 14.04 -6.33 -7.72
N CYS A 74 12.72 -6.20 -7.56
CA CYS A 74 12.09 -4.96 -7.13
C CYS A 74 11.95 -5.00 -5.61
N ILE A 75 12.53 -4.02 -4.93
CA ILE A 75 12.52 -3.94 -3.46
C ILE A 75 11.68 -2.75 -3.02
N SER A 76 10.75 -3.01 -2.12
CA SER A 76 9.95 -2.00 -1.44
C SER A 76 10.17 -2.08 0.07
N THR A 77 10.20 -0.94 0.72
CA THR A 77 10.27 -0.85 2.18
C THR A 77 9.30 0.19 2.72
N TRP A 78 8.76 -0.06 3.92
CA TRP A 78 7.81 0.82 4.57
C TRP A 78 8.20 1.05 6.02
N ARG A 79 7.96 2.24 6.53
CA ARG A 79 8.07 2.58 7.94
C ARG A 79 6.80 3.25 8.42
N TYR A 80 6.42 2.91 9.62
CA TYR A 80 5.22 3.41 10.29
C TYR A 80 5.60 4.16 11.55
N ASP A 81 4.79 5.10 11.96
CA ASP A 81 4.92 5.76 13.25
C ASP A 81 4.33 4.90 14.39
N SER A 82 4.39 5.40 15.61
CA SER A 82 3.87 4.70 16.79
C SER A 82 2.35 4.49 16.81
N LEU A 83 1.63 5.16 15.90
CA LEU A 83 0.19 5.01 15.72
C LEU A 83 -0.16 4.10 14.53
N GLY A 84 0.83 3.45 13.91
CA GLY A 84 0.64 2.56 12.76
C GLY A 84 0.41 3.30 11.43
N ARG A 85 0.67 4.62 11.35
CA ARG A 85 0.51 5.39 10.11
C ARG A 85 1.78 5.31 9.28
N LEU A 86 1.64 5.11 7.97
CA LEU A 86 2.77 5.07 7.04
C LEU A 86 3.48 6.43 6.98
N VAL A 87 4.75 6.51 7.37
CA VAL A 87 5.54 7.75 7.34
C VAL A 87 6.61 7.75 6.25
N HIS A 88 7.01 6.58 5.76
CA HIS A 88 8.02 6.49 4.72
C HIS A 88 7.80 5.21 3.90
N ALA A 89 7.93 5.32 2.58
CA ALA A 89 7.92 4.19 1.66
C ALA A 89 9.02 4.38 0.61
N VAL A 90 9.71 3.30 0.28
CA VAL A 90 10.58 3.24 -0.91
C VAL A 90 10.04 2.16 -1.83
N CYS A 91 9.92 2.48 -3.10
CA CYS A 91 9.51 1.54 -4.13
C CYS A 91 10.30 1.84 -5.39
N ASP A 92 11.00 0.85 -5.92
CA ASP A 92 11.81 0.97 -7.14
C ASP A 92 12.73 2.22 -7.14
N GLY A 93 13.43 2.44 -6.02
CA GLY A 93 14.34 3.58 -5.84
C GLY A 93 13.67 4.95 -5.60
N HIS A 94 12.35 5.02 -5.61
CA HIS A 94 11.62 6.25 -5.29
C HIS A 94 11.22 6.26 -3.82
N ALA A 95 11.66 7.27 -3.08
CA ALA A 95 11.28 7.48 -1.68
C ALA A 95 10.08 8.40 -1.57
N TYR A 96 9.11 8.00 -0.77
CA TYR A 96 7.94 8.80 -0.41
C TYR A 96 7.91 9.02 1.10
N GLU A 97 7.58 10.24 1.52
CA GLU A 97 7.46 10.64 2.91
C GLU A 97 6.06 11.20 3.15
N TYR A 98 5.49 10.86 4.28
CA TYR A 98 4.15 11.28 4.69
C TYR A 98 4.23 11.92 6.06
N ALA A 99 3.67 13.12 6.21
CA ALA A 99 3.55 13.81 7.48
C ALA A 99 2.07 14.01 7.81
N TYR A 100 1.75 13.90 9.08
CA TYR A 100 0.38 14.01 9.59
C TYR A 100 0.26 15.17 10.58
N ASP A 101 -0.92 15.73 10.69
CA ASP A 101 -1.24 16.68 11.74
C ASP A 101 -1.53 15.97 13.09
N SER A 102 -1.79 16.76 14.12
CA SER A 102 -2.08 16.24 15.47
C SER A 102 -3.38 15.45 15.57
N LEU A 103 -4.29 15.60 14.61
CA LEU A 103 -5.56 14.87 14.52
C LEU A 103 -5.43 13.59 13.69
N GLY A 104 -4.26 13.36 13.06
CA GLY A 104 -4.00 12.18 12.24
C GLY A 104 -4.31 12.36 10.75
N ASN A 105 -4.68 13.55 10.29
CA ASN A 105 -4.91 13.82 8.88
C ASN A 105 -3.58 13.94 8.14
N LEU A 106 -3.50 13.45 6.89
CA LEU A 106 -2.31 13.59 6.06
C LEU A 106 -2.06 15.07 5.72
N LYS A 107 -0.97 15.64 6.25
CA LYS A 107 -0.61 17.04 6.06
C LYS A 107 0.27 17.28 4.83
N GLU A 108 1.24 16.39 4.59
CA GLU A 108 2.18 16.53 3.48
C GLU A 108 2.52 15.16 2.91
N LYS A 109 2.71 15.13 1.58
CA LYS A 109 3.37 14.03 0.87
C LYS A 109 4.56 14.57 0.10
N ARG A 110 5.71 13.92 0.23
CA ARG A 110 6.95 14.26 -0.48
C ARG A 110 7.42 13.07 -1.31
N SER A 111 8.20 13.34 -2.35
CA SER A 111 8.95 12.32 -3.07
C SER A 111 10.39 12.78 -3.21
N ASN A 112 11.34 11.92 -2.78
CA ASN A 112 12.77 12.23 -2.76
C ASN A 112 13.07 13.61 -2.13
N GLY A 113 12.42 13.92 -1.00
CA GLY A 113 12.52 15.18 -0.26
C GLY A 113 11.76 16.38 -0.87
N LYS A 114 11.24 16.26 -2.11
CA LYS A 114 10.46 17.33 -2.76
C LYS A 114 8.99 17.21 -2.41
N LEU A 115 8.38 18.33 -2.04
CA LEU A 115 6.95 18.39 -1.77
C LEU A 115 6.18 17.99 -3.04
N LEU A 116 5.22 17.08 -2.93
CA LEU A 116 4.27 16.73 -3.98
C LEU A 116 2.93 17.43 -3.76
N VAL A 117 2.47 17.44 -2.51
CA VAL A 117 1.19 18.02 -2.13
C VAL A 117 1.17 18.29 -0.64
N SER A 118 0.47 19.34 -0.22
CA SER A 118 0.11 19.57 1.17
C SER A 118 -1.38 19.85 1.31
N TYR A 119 -1.92 19.53 2.48
CA TYR A 119 -3.34 19.63 2.81
C TYR A 119 -3.52 20.47 4.06
N THR A 120 -4.59 21.24 4.09
CA THR A 120 -5.07 21.93 5.28
C THR A 120 -6.49 21.46 5.57
N TYR A 121 -6.84 21.38 6.82
CA TYR A 121 -8.14 20.85 7.27
C TYR A 121 -8.84 21.85 8.19
N ASP A 122 -10.15 21.77 8.24
CA ASP A 122 -10.94 22.39 9.30
C ASP A 122 -10.95 21.51 10.56
N SER A 123 -11.61 21.99 11.61
CA SER A 123 -11.71 21.29 12.89
C SER A 123 -12.51 19.99 12.84
N THR A 124 -13.24 19.74 11.75
CA THR A 124 -14.06 18.54 11.53
C THR A 124 -13.36 17.54 10.61
N GLY A 125 -12.16 17.88 10.08
CA GLY A 125 -11.37 17.01 9.21
C GLY A 125 -11.67 17.14 7.72
N ASN A 126 -12.45 18.14 7.30
CA ASN A 126 -12.66 18.41 5.89
C ASN A 126 -11.46 19.15 5.31
N ILE A 127 -11.03 18.81 4.09
CA ILE A 127 -9.93 19.49 3.40
C ILE A 127 -10.34 20.92 3.02
N THR A 128 -9.67 21.92 3.58
CA THR A 128 -9.93 23.35 3.25
C THR A 128 -9.00 23.89 2.19
N GLU A 129 -7.81 23.30 2.01
CA GLU A 129 -6.86 23.69 0.96
C GLU A 129 -6.02 22.49 0.53
N ILE A 130 -5.79 22.38 -0.78
CA ILE A 130 -4.79 21.48 -1.35
C ILE A 130 -3.76 22.34 -2.06
N LYS A 131 -2.49 22.20 -1.71
CA LYS A 131 -1.41 22.99 -2.30
C LYS A 131 -0.40 22.09 -2.97
N ASP A 132 -0.15 22.31 -4.25
CA ASP A 132 0.88 21.63 -5.02
C ASP A 132 2.14 22.53 -5.20
N PRO A 133 3.28 21.97 -5.62
CA PRO A 133 4.51 22.74 -5.87
C PRO A 133 4.40 23.75 -7.01
N ALA A 134 3.45 23.62 -7.92
CA ALA A 134 3.23 24.54 -9.03
C ALA A 134 2.46 25.80 -8.60
N GLY A 135 2.03 25.86 -7.32
CA GLY A 135 1.32 27.02 -6.77
C GLY A 135 -0.19 26.97 -7.00
N ILE A 136 -0.71 25.89 -7.57
CA ILE A 136 -2.15 25.67 -7.63
C ILE A 136 -2.63 25.34 -6.21
N SER A 137 -3.60 26.12 -5.73
CA SER A 137 -4.06 26.06 -4.34
C SER A 137 -5.58 26.22 -4.29
N PRO A 138 -6.36 25.22 -4.73
CA PRO A 138 -7.81 25.26 -4.57
C PRO A 138 -8.17 25.26 -3.08
N ARG A 139 -9.12 26.14 -2.73
CA ARG A 139 -9.72 26.22 -1.40
C ARG A 139 -11.15 25.74 -1.45
N TYR A 140 -11.54 25.05 -0.40
CA TYR A 140 -12.85 24.40 -0.27
C TYR A 140 -13.56 24.97 0.95
N GLU A 141 -14.85 25.24 0.80
CA GLU A 141 -15.72 25.67 1.90
C GLU A 141 -16.85 24.66 2.09
N TYR A 142 -17.28 24.49 3.33
CA TYR A 142 -18.29 23.51 3.71
C TYR A 142 -19.37 24.14 4.57
N ASP A 143 -20.57 23.62 4.49
CA ASP A 143 -21.64 23.95 5.42
C ASP A 143 -21.51 23.17 6.75
N LEU A 144 -22.38 23.48 7.69
CA LEU A 144 -22.39 22.85 9.02
C LEU A 144 -22.67 21.32 8.99
N LEU A 145 -23.13 20.79 7.86
CA LEU A 145 -23.35 19.36 7.65
C LEU A 145 -22.17 18.69 6.92
N GLY A 146 -21.07 19.42 6.68
CA GLY A 146 -19.88 18.91 5.99
C GLY A 146 -20.06 18.81 4.47
N ARG A 147 -21.11 19.42 3.88
CA ARG A 147 -21.29 19.41 2.43
C ARG A 147 -20.52 20.58 1.82
N MET A 148 -19.75 20.28 0.77
CA MET A 148 -18.99 21.32 0.05
C MET A 148 -19.92 22.35 -0.56
N THR A 149 -19.66 23.63 -0.27
CA THR A 149 -20.47 24.77 -0.74
C THR A 149 -19.72 25.62 -1.79
N CYS A 150 -18.39 25.63 -1.75
CA CYS A 150 -17.58 26.45 -2.66
C CYS A 150 -16.23 25.80 -2.96
N ILE A 151 -15.75 26.02 -4.19
CA ILE A 151 -14.38 25.72 -4.61
C ILE A 151 -13.81 26.98 -5.24
N ASN A 152 -12.78 27.56 -4.62
CA ASN A 152 -12.06 28.73 -5.13
C ASN A 152 -10.67 28.28 -5.57
N SER A 153 -10.36 28.28 -6.88
CA SER A 153 -9.00 28.08 -7.36
C SER A 153 -8.35 29.45 -7.61
N ARG A 154 -7.31 29.81 -6.84
CA ARG A 154 -6.41 30.88 -7.23
C ARG A 154 -5.33 30.27 -8.11
N GLN A 155 -5.30 30.64 -9.40
CA GLN A 155 -4.09 30.50 -10.19
C GLN A 155 -3.07 31.46 -9.62
N GLY A 156 -1.87 30.98 -9.26
CA GLY A 156 -0.74 31.86 -8.95
C GLY A 156 -0.45 32.73 -10.18
N ILE A 157 -0.34 34.03 -9.96
CA ILE A 157 0.12 35.02 -10.97
C ILE A 157 1.62 34.86 -11.09
#